data_93fcdefce249b5c91c8d7fa6103fab48
#
_entry.id   93fcdefce249b5c91c8d7fa6103fab48
#
_cell.length_a   1.000
_cell.length_b   1.000
_cell.length_c   1.000
_cell.angle_alpha   90.00
_cell.angle_beta   90.00
_cell.angle_gamma   90.00
#
_symmetry.space_group_name_H-M   'P 1'
#
loop_
_entity.id
_entity.type
_entity.pdbx_description
1 polymer ?
#
loop_
_entity_poly.entity_id
_entity_poly.type
_entity_poly.pdbx_seq_one_letter_code
_entity_poly.pdbx_strand_id
1 'polypeptide(L)'
;MVTGTYQVIVTDTNQCVDSLSVFIDQPLAPIALSATQVDILCFGDATGAVDLTVSGGTPASTGYVFDWNSGAFATEDLTGIPFGPYAVLVTDSLLCSDTLSVVLTQPDAPIDIDFTILDVYCFGDSTGNVLADISGGTVPYAWNWDLPIVDTTLFIDSLPIGDYILNVIDSNNCVYQETATVTQPDAPLTVTYDEVLPSCFEYSDGELTLIPAGGTAPYSYLWNTGDTTISIDSLATGDFSAQIVDTLGCFTSIDIFLAEPPELQISLDVDTLSGCSPFVVQFTNTSNATANCEWDFGNGNTYTGCENVFNVYEEGGIYSISLTAYDDNGCFNDVT
;
A
#
# COMPACT_ATOMS: atom_id res chain seq x y z
N MET A 1 -29.20 45.73 -59.32
CA MET A 1 -30.39 46.39 -59.88
C MET A 1 -31.37 46.52 -58.72
N VAL A 2 -32.20 47.56 -58.75
CA VAL A 2 -33.27 47.79 -57.77
C VAL A 2 -34.51 47.07 -58.24
N THR A 3 -35.37 46.57 -57.30
CA THR A 3 -36.68 46.04 -57.69
C THR A 3 -37.47 47.00 -58.47
N GLY A 4 -38.19 46.55 -59.51
CA GLY A 4 -38.99 47.42 -60.37
C GLY A 4 -39.18 46.88 -61.79
N THR A 5 -40.08 47.54 -62.52
CA THR A 5 -40.34 47.16 -63.90
C THR A 5 -39.35 47.93 -64.83
N TYR A 6 -38.58 47.16 -65.56
CA TYR A 6 -37.62 47.68 -66.56
C TYR A 6 -38.23 47.44 -67.91
N GLN A 7 -38.26 48.54 -68.78
CA GLN A 7 -38.77 48.43 -70.08
C GLN A 7 -37.66 48.71 -71.12
N VAL A 8 -37.52 47.79 -72.04
CA VAL A 8 -36.71 48.01 -73.22
C VAL A 8 -37.62 48.40 -74.36
N ILE A 9 -37.33 49.56 -74.98
CA ILE A 9 -38.02 50.07 -76.16
C ILE A 9 -37.04 49.96 -77.30
N VAL A 10 -37.41 49.26 -78.37
CA VAL A 10 -36.64 49.17 -79.60
C VAL A 10 -37.37 49.91 -80.66
N THR A 11 -36.66 50.86 -81.37
CA THR A 11 -37.22 51.61 -82.49
C THR A 11 -36.39 51.30 -83.73
N ASP A 12 -37.04 50.95 -84.85
CA ASP A 12 -36.37 50.70 -86.13
C ASP A 12 -36.13 52.00 -86.89
N THR A 13 -35.45 51.91 -88.02
CA THR A 13 -35.12 53.06 -88.90
C THR A 13 -36.36 53.73 -89.55
N ASN A 14 -37.50 53.00 -89.52
CA ASN A 14 -38.78 53.53 -90.04
C ASN A 14 -39.68 54.05 -88.86
N GLN A 15 -39.09 54.22 -87.67
CA GLN A 15 -39.77 54.69 -86.43
C GLN A 15 -40.87 53.76 -85.90
N CYS A 16 -40.87 52.48 -86.30
CA CYS A 16 -41.73 51.49 -85.64
C CYS A 16 -41.13 51.11 -84.26
N VAL A 17 -41.99 51.09 -83.24
CA VAL A 17 -41.59 50.89 -81.87
C VAL A 17 -42.16 49.59 -81.39
N ASP A 18 -41.32 48.73 -80.77
CA ASP A 18 -41.72 47.59 -79.97
C ASP A 18 -41.12 47.71 -78.56
N SER A 19 -41.77 47.19 -77.55
CA SER A 19 -41.33 47.28 -76.18
C SER A 19 -41.53 45.99 -75.42
N LEU A 20 -40.54 45.61 -74.60
CA LEU A 20 -40.60 44.50 -73.67
C LEU A 20 -40.46 45.03 -72.25
N SER A 21 -41.35 44.66 -71.37
CA SER A 21 -41.28 45.00 -69.96
C SER A 21 -40.96 43.75 -69.15
N VAL A 22 -39.92 43.85 -68.31
CA VAL A 22 -39.51 42.80 -67.38
C VAL A 22 -39.56 43.35 -65.95
N PHE A 23 -40.27 42.69 -65.08
CA PHE A 23 -40.26 43.02 -63.68
C PHE A 23 -39.11 42.25 -62.97
N ILE A 24 -38.22 43.00 -62.31
CA ILE A 24 -37.17 42.46 -61.48
C ILE A 24 -37.67 42.53 -60.01
N ASP A 25 -37.81 41.41 -59.43
CA ASP A 25 -38.22 41.24 -57.99
C ASP A 25 -37.01 41.02 -57.11
N GLN A 26 -37.18 41.30 -55.85
CA GLN A 26 -36.23 41.00 -54.80
C GLN A 26 -36.95 40.48 -53.53
N PRO A 27 -36.31 39.76 -52.64
CA PRO A 27 -36.93 39.38 -51.38
C PRO A 27 -37.41 40.58 -50.57
N LEU A 28 -38.55 40.42 -49.84
CA LEU A 28 -39.10 41.47 -49.00
C LEU A 28 -38.17 41.91 -47.87
N ALA A 29 -37.35 40.99 -47.40
CA ALA A 29 -36.33 41.24 -46.40
C ALA A 29 -35.08 40.39 -46.68
N PRO A 30 -33.90 40.84 -46.32
CA PRO A 30 -32.69 40.00 -46.39
C PRO A 30 -32.81 38.79 -45.46
N ILE A 31 -32.00 37.73 -45.70
CA ILE A 31 -31.85 36.66 -44.77
C ILE A 31 -31.29 37.24 -43.45
N ALA A 32 -31.88 36.86 -42.34
CA ALA A 32 -31.43 37.20 -40.99
C ALA A 32 -31.42 35.96 -40.13
N LEU A 33 -30.34 35.71 -39.41
CA LEU A 33 -30.07 34.54 -38.60
C LEU A 33 -30.01 34.91 -37.12
N SER A 34 -30.59 34.06 -36.28
CA SER A 34 -30.40 34.09 -34.84
C SER A 34 -30.32 32.65 -34.32
N ALA A 35 -29.65 32.44 -33.22
CA ALA A 35 -29.54 31.10 -32.61
C ALA A 35 -29.60 31.19 -31.10
N THR A 36 -30.18 30.14 -30.51
CA THR A 36 -29.99 29.79 -29.09
C THR A 36 -29.07 28.58 -29.00
N GLN A 37 -28.33 28.48 -27.91
CA GLN A 37 -27.39 27.37 -27.71
C GLN A 37 -27.57 26.70 -26.35
N VAL A 38 -27.23 25.44 -26.30
CA VAL A 38 -27.07 24.64 -25.07
C VAL A 38 -25.61 24.24 -25.01
N ASP A 39 -24.91 24.75 -24.00
CA ASP A 39 -23.52 24.41 -23.72
C ASP A 39 -23.38 23.00 -23.15
N ILE A 40 -22.18 22.45 -23.20
CA ILE A 40 -21.87 21.12 -22.68
C ILE A 40 -21.71 21.23 -21.17
N LEU A 41 -22.49 20.43 -20.43
CA LEU A 41 -22.52 20.46 -18.98
C LEU A 41 -21.37 19.68 -18.35
N CYS A 42 -20.98 18.55 -18.97
CA CYS A 42 -19.88 17.71 -18.47
C CYS A 42 -18.70 17.75 -19.43
N PHE A 43 -17.50 17.88 -18.90
CA PHE A 43 -16.27 17.97 -19.69
C PHE A 43 -16.13 16.77 -20.65
N GLY A 44 -15.90 17.07 -21.92
CA GLY A 44 -15.66 16.08 -22.98
C GLY A 44 -16.90 15.43 -23.56
N ASP A 45 -18.10 15.74 -23.05
CA ASP A 45 -19.33 15.22 -23.59
C ASP A 45 -19.67 15.86 -24.95
N ALA A 46 -20.59 15.23 -25.68
CA ALA A 46 -21.17 15.73 -26.92
C ALA A 46 -22.67 15.93 -26.75
N THR A 47 -23.06 16.77 -25.78
CA THR A 47 -24.46 17.04 -25.43
C THR A 47 -24.94 18.42 -25.86
N GLY A 48 -24.07 19.19 -26.53
CA GLY A 48 -24.36 20.53 -27.00
C GLY A 48 -25.42 20.56 -28.08
N ALA A 49 -26.10 21.71 -28.18
CA ALA A 49 -27.08 21.96 -29.24
C ALA A 49 -27.07 23.41 -29.69
N VAL A 50 -27.43 23.62 -30.93
CA VAL A 50 -27.72 24.93 -31.52
C VAL A 50 -29.10 24.88 -32.20
N ASP A 51 -30.01 25.73 -31.76
CA ASP A 51 -31.33 25.93 -32.37
C ASP A 51 -31.24 27.24 -33.21
N LEU A 52 -31.22 27.07 -34.55
CA LEU A 52 -31.09 28.16 -35.50
C LEU A 52 -32.44 28.62 -35.96
N THR A 53 -32.67 29.93 -35.97
CA THR A 53 -33.86 30.52 -36.51
C THR A 53 -33.49 31.36 -37.71
N VAL A 54 -34.12 31.10 -38.87
CA VAL A 54 -33.94 31.82 -40.12
C VAL A 54 -35.16 32.64 -40.45
N SER A 55 -34.96 33.87 -40.84
CA SER A 55 -36.06 34.73 -41.31
C SER A 55 -35.64 35.55 -42.57
N GLY A 56 -36.60 36.04 -43.36
CA GLY A 56 -36.36 36.78 -44.61
C GLY A 56 -35.85 35.88 -45.74
N GLY A 57 -35.30 36.49 -46.81
CA GLY A 57 -34.91 35.81 -48.04
C GLY A 57 -36.08 35.22 -48.80
N THR A 58 -35.80 34.31 -49.75
CA THR A 58 -36.81 33.58 -50.55
C THR A 58 -36.53 32.07 -50.43
N PRO A 59 -37.08 31.37 -49.44
CA PRO A 59 -36.86 29.94 -49.29
C PRO A 59 -37.36 29.15 -50.50
N ALA A 60 -36.67 28.08 -50.88
CA ALA A 60 -37.18 27.10 -51.84
C ALA A 60 -38.34 26.31 -51.23
N SER A 61 -39.07 25.54 -52.06
CA SER A 61 -40.11 24.64 -51.58
C SER A 61 -39.61 23.61 -50.55
N THR A 62 -38.30 23.36 -50.52
CA THR A 62 -37.57 22.49 -49.59
C THR A 62 -36.95 23.27 -48.42
N GLY A 63 -37.18 24.59 -48.29
CA GLY A 63 -36.58 25.44 -47.27
C GLY A 63 -35.27 26.11 -47.73
N TYR A 64 -34.44 26.48 -46.76
CA TYR A 64 -33.10 27.02 -46.99
C TYR A 64 -32.08 25.89 -47.12
N VAL A 65 -30.90 26.19 -47.66
CA VAL A 65 -29.75 25.28 -47.66
C VAL A 65 -28.82 25.71 -46.50
N PHE A 66 -28.47 24.74 -45.67
CA PHE A 66 -27.61 24.93 -44.52
C PHE A 66 -26.25 24.27 -44.79
N ASP A 67 -25.19 24.94 -44.46
CA ASP A 67 -23.80 24.45 -44.53
C ASP A 67 -23.07 24.86 -43.26
N TRP A 68 -22.97 23.94 -42.33
CA TRP A 68 -22.24 24.13 -41.10
C TRP A 68 -20.79 23.65 -41.23
N ASN A 69 -19.85 24.50 -40.80
CA ASN A 69 -18.42 24.18 -40.75
C ASN A 69 -17.89 23.58 -42.06
N SER A 70 -18.34 24.18 -43.23
CA SER A 70 -17.93 23.75 -44.57
C SER A 70 -18.24 22.29 -44.91
N GLY A 71 -19.48 21.86 -44.65
CA GLY A 71 -19.99 20.57 -45.05
C GLY A 71 -20.06 19.51 -43.93
N ALA A 72 -19.77 19.90 -42.68
CA ALA A 72 -19.88 18.96 -41.56
C ALA A 72 -21.33 18.55 -41.25
N PHE A 73 -22.30 19.51 -41.32
CA PHE A 73 -23.71 19.26 -41.12
C PHE A 73 -24.54 20.07 -42.12
N ALA A 74 -25.75 19.57 -42.48
CA ALA A 74 -26.65 20.19 -43.45
C ALA A 74 -28.08 20.36 -42.90
N THR A 75 -28.28 20.24 -41.59
CA THR A 75 -29.56 20.44 -40.89
C THR A 75 -29.67 21.89 -40.43
N GLU A 76 -30.90 22.37 -40.19
CA GLU A 76 -31.12 23.69 -39.60
C GLU A 76 -30.52 23.73 -38.18
N ASP A 77 -30.92 22.78 -37.33
CA ASP A 77 -30.48 22.67 -35.96
C ASP A 77 -29.37 21.64 -35.83
N LEU A 78 -28.52 21.82 -34.81
CA LEU A 78 -27.52 20.86 -34.41
C LEU A 78 -27.82 20.34 -32.99
N THR A 79 -27.70 19.02 -32.79
CA THR A 79 -27.86 18.39 -31.50
C THR A 79 -26.80 17.28 -31.31
N GLY A 80 -26.43 17.04 -30.08
CA GLY A 80 -25.44 15.99 -29.77
C GLY A 80 -24.04 16.34 -30.28
N ILE A 81 -23.67 17.60 -30.21
CA ILE A 81 -22.39 18.12 -30.72
C ILE A 81 -21.43 18.46 -29.55
N PRO A 82 -20.09 18.30 -29.74
CA PRO A 82 -19.10 18.64 -28.74
C PRO A 82 -18.91 20.18 -28.61
N PHE A 83 -18.11 20.57 -27.61
CA PHE A 83 -17.70 21.99 -27.49
C PHE A 83 -16.89 22.43 -28.69
N GLY A 84 -16.94 23.73 -28.99
CA GLY A 84 -16.19 24.34 -30.08
C GLY A 84 -16.93 25.41 -30.85
N PRO A 85 -16.30 25.98 -31.86
CA PRO A 85 -16.92 26.96 -32.74
C PRO A 85 -17.75 26.27 -33.83
N TYR A 86 -18.93 26.78 -34.07
CA TYR A 86 -19.83 26.38 -35.15
C TYR A 86 -20.22 27.60 -35.98
N ALA A 87 -19.98 27.52 -37.29
CA ALA A 87 -20.36 28.56 -38.24
C ALA A 87 -21.27 27.99 -39.31
N VAL A 88 -22.42 28.61 -39.52
CA VAL A 88 -23.37 28.23 -40.56
C VAL A 88 -23.37 29.25 -41.66
N LEU A 89 -23.41 28.77 -42.91
CA LEU A 89 -23.80 29.51 -44.07
C LEU A 89 -25.21 29.09 -44.50
N VAL A 90 -26.16 29.99 -44.49
CA VAL A 90 -27.54 29.76 -44.95
C VAL A 90 -27.74 30.40 -46.28
N THR A 91 -28.29 29.65 -47.25
CA THR A 91 -28.50 30.11 -48.61
C THR A 91 -29.99 29.89 -49.03
N ASP A 92 -30.61 30.88 -49.65
CA ASP A 92 -31.97 30.82 -50.20
C ASP A 92 -32.00 30.32 -51.67
N SER A 93 -33.20 30.20 -52.22
CA SER A 93 -33.40 29.75 -53.61
C SER A 93 -32.87 30.72 -54.69
N LEU A 94 -32.61 31.97 -54.30
CA LEU A 94 -32.06 32.99 -55.16
C LEU A 94 -30.53 33.15 -54.97
N LEU A 95 -29.89 32.24 -54.19
CA LEU A 95 -28.46 32.28 -53.87
C LEU A 95 -28.08 33.47 -52.97
N CYS A 96 -29.04 34.12 -52.31
CA CYS A 96 -28.72 35.05 -51.23
C CYS A 96 -28.28 34.27 -50.03
N SER A 97 -27.27 34.76 -49.31
CA SER A 97 -26.72 34.05 -48.15
C SER A 97 -26.43 34.96 -46.97
N ASP A 98 -26.46 34.38 -45.76
CA ASP A 98 -26.00 35.01 -44.54
C ASP A 98 -25.25 33.99 -43.69
N THR A 99 -24.44 34.45 -42.75
CA THR A 99 -23.62 33.59 -41.87
C THR A 99 -23.80 33.95 -40.42
N LEU A 100 -23.82 32.90 -39.57
CA LEU A 100 -23.83 33.05 -38.12
C LEU A 100 -22.76 32.14 -37.49
N SER A 101 -22.13 32.64 -36.45
CA SER A 101 -21.17 31.82 -35.66
C SER A 101 -21.59 31.78 -34.20
N VAL A 102 -21.55 30.60 -33.61
CA VAL A 102 -21.78 30.33 -32.18
C VAL A 102 -20.60 29.56 -31.64
N VAL A 103 -20.35 29.68 -30.33
CA VAL A 103 -19.28 28.91 -29.65
C VAL A 103 -19.92 28.20 -28.49
N LEU A 104 -19.93 26.86 -28.53
CA LEU A 104 -20.35 26.05 -27.42
C LEU A 104 -19.21 25.90 -26.44
N THR A 105 -19.49 26.10 -25.17
CA THR A 105 -18.53 25.98 -24.08
C THR A 105 -18.75 24.67 -23.26
N GLN A 106 -17.76 24.31 -22.47
CA GLN A 106 -17.80 23.22 -21.50
C GLN A 106 -17.03 23.65 -20.24
N PRO A 107 -17.11 22.91 -19.12
CA PRO A 107 -16.22 23.13 -17.97
C PRO A 107 -14.74 23.10 -18.36
N ASP A 108 -13.89 23.85 -17.66
CA ASP A 108 -12.46 23.99 -17.99
C ASP A 108 -11.67 22.69 -17.85
N ALA A 109 -12.08 21.82 -16.93
CA ALA A 109 -11.47 20.51 -16.66
C ALA A 109 -12.53 19.48 -16.25
N PRO A 110 -12.26 18.18 -16.42
CA PRO A 110 -13.10 17.12 -15.82
C PRO A 110 -13.05 17.20 -14.30
N ILE A 111 -14.01 16.53 -13.62
CA ILE A 111 -13.86 16.27 -12.19
C ILE A 111 -12.64 15.38 -12.02
N ASP A 112 -11.82 15.71 -11.01
CA ASP A 112 -10.63 14.95 -10.62
C ASP A 112 -10.58 14.83 -9.11
N ILE A 113 -10.08 13.69 -8.60
CA ILE A 113 -10.00 13.38 -7.17
C ILE A 113 -8.57 12.94 -6.85
N ASP A 114 -7.88 13.71 -6.02
CA ASP A 114 -6.58 13.34 -5.48
C ASP A 114 -6.73 12.83 -4.05
N PHE A 115 -6.02 11.72 -3.71
CA PHE A 115 -6.01 11.17 -2.37
C PHE A 115 -4.66 11.34 -1.68
N THR A 116 -4.70 11.81 -0.44
CA THR A 116 -3.61 11.64 0.52
C THR A 116 -3.94 10.49 1.44
N ILE A 117 -3.19 9.40 1.34
CA ILE A 117 -3.46 8.14 2.05
C ILE A 117 -2.39 7.92 3.12
N LEU A 118 -2.83 7.56 4.31
CA LEU A 118 -2.00 7.01 5.35
C LEU A 118 -2.38 5.55 5.56
N ASP A 119 -1.43 4.66 5.31
CA ASP A 119 -1.61 3.22 5.46
C ASP A 119 -1.71 2.79 6.93
N VAL A 120 -2.22 1.58 7.14
CA VAL A 120 -2.30 0.96 8.47
C VAL A 120 -0.89 0.68 8.98
N TYR A 121 -0.59 1.13 10.19
CA TYR A 121 0.75 0.98 10.77
C TYR A 121 1.08 -0.47 11.12
N CYS A 122 0.16 -1.16 11.81
CA CYS A 122 0.39 -2.52 12.26
C CYS A 122 -0.58 -3.50 11.60
N PHE A 123 -0.09 -4.68 11.28
CA PHE A 123 -0.90 -5.72 10.65
C PHE A 123 -2.18 -6.00 11.44
N GLY A 124 -3.33 -5.88 10.77
CA GLY A 124 -4.65 -6.14 11.34
C GLY A 124 -5.27 -4.99 12.13
N ASP A 125 -4.59 -3.86 12.25
CA ASP A 125 -5.13 -2.67 12.91
C ASP A 125 -6.07 -1.86 11.96
N SER A 126 -6.63 -0.78 12.52
CA SER A 126 -7.46 0.17 11.80
C SER A 126 -6.94 1.59 12.06
N THR A 127 -5.72 1.87 11.62
CA THR A 127 -5.04 3.16 11.82
C THR A 127 -4.89 3.97 10.53
N GLY A 128 -5.39 3.43 9.41
CA GLY A 128 -5.38 4.09 8.11
C GLY A 128 -6.27 5.32 8.07
N ASN A 129 -5.95 6.26 7.20
CA ASN A 129 -6.85 7.37 6.86
C ASN A 129 -6.70 7.78 5.40
N VAL A 130 -7.73 8.45 4.90
CA VAL A 130 -7.78 9.01 3.55
C VAL A 130 -8.31 10.42 3.61
N LEU A 131 -7.60 11.36 3.00
CA LEU A 131 -8.06 12.72 2.72
C LEU A 131 -8.22 12.87 1.21
N ALA A 132 -9.43 13.24 0.76
CA ALA A 132 -9.70 13.54 -0.63
C ALA A 132 -9.65 15.05 -0.90
N ASP A 133 -9.11 15.42 -2.06
CA ASP A 133 -9.19 16.76 -2.65
C ASP A 133 -9.89 16.67 -4.00
N ILE A 134 -10.94 17.48 -4.21
CA ILE A 134 -11.77 17.45 -5.41
C ILE A 134 -11.51 18.71 -6.23
N SER A 135 -11.23 18.55 -7.51
CA SER A 135 -10.98 19.64 -8.45
C SER A 135 -11.72 19.45 -9.78
N GLY A 136 -11.72 20.48 -10.65
CA GLY A 136 -12.40 20.42 -11.95
C GLY A 136 -13.92 20.41 -11.86
N GLY A 137 -14.62 20.06 -12.97
CA GLY A 137 -16.09 20.11 -13.05
C GLY A 137 -16.69 21.47 -12.71
N THR A 138 -17.88 21.50 -12.17
CA THR A 138 -18.63 22.73 -11.82
C THR A 138 -19.09 22.70 -10.37
N VAL A 139 -18.54 23.56 -9.52
CA VAL A 139 -18.92 23.68 -8.09
C VAL A 139 -20.36 24.18 -7.91
N PRO A 140 -21.04 23.83 -6.79
CA PRO A 140 -20.60 22.97 -5.68
C PRO A 140 -20.67 21.48 -6.01
N TYR A 141 -19.86 20.68 -5.27
CA TYR A 141 -19.91 19.23 -5.34
C TYR A 141 -20.82 18.65 -4.26
N ALA A 142 -21.42 17.50 -4.56
CA ALA A 142 -21.98 16.56 -3.60
C ALA A 142 -21.16 15.27 -3.68
N TRP A 143 -20.88 14.63 -2.55
CA TRP A 143 -20.08 13.41 -2.50
C TRP A 143 -20.58 12.42 -1.45
N ASN A 144 -20.20 11.17 -1.62
CA ASN A 144 -20.39 10.12 -0.64
C ASN A 144 -19.30 9.05 -0.79
N TRP A 145 -18.85 8.53 0.36
CA TRP A 145 -18.02 7.32 0.39
C TRP A 145 -18.92 6.08 0.32
N ASP A 146 -18.44 5.06 -0.41
CA ASP A 146 -19.12 3.76 -0.48
C ASP A 146 -18.75 2.90 0.76
N LEU A 147 -19.22 3.33 1.93
CA LEU A 147 -18.92 2.74 3.22
C LEU A 147 -20.24 2.31 3.91
N PRO A 148 -20.17 1.33 4.84
CA PRO A 148 -21.34 1.00 5.67
C PRO A 148 -21.75 2.14 6.62
N ILE A 149 -20.89 3.17 6.80
CA ILE A 149 -21.15 4.38 7.59
C ILE A 149 -21.19 5.55 6.62
N VAL A 150 -22.29 6.31 6.64
CA VAL A 150 -22.43 7.54 5.84
C VAL A 150 -21.53 8.61 6.47
N ASP A 151 -20.31 8.78 5.95
CA ASP A 151 -19.46 9.91 6.28
C ASP A 151 -19.69 11.03 5.25
N THR A 152 -19.87 12.25 5.74
CA THR A 152 -20.11 13.45 4.94
C THR A 152 -18.87 14.33 4.81
N THR A 153 -17.74 13.87 5.28
CA THR A 153 -16.46 14.58 5.20
C THR A 153 -15.58 14.01 4.08
N LEU A 154 -14.66 14.82 3.57
CA LEU A 154 -13.64 14.36 2.62
C LEU A 154 -12.47 13.67 3.33
N PHE A 155 -12.45 13.69 4.65
CA PHE A 155 -11.48 13.00 5.49
C PHE A 155 -12.15 11.86 6.24
N ILE A 156 -11.67 10.63 6.01
CA ILE A 156 -12.09 9.43 6.73
C ILE A 156 -10.90 8.82 7.45
N ASP A 157 -11.09 8.38 8.69
CA ASP A 157 -10.06 7.85 9.56
C ASP A 157 -10.44 6.50 10.18
N SER A 158 -9.51 5.94 10.95
CA SER A 158 -9.71 4.66 11.64
C SER A 158 -10.04 3.52 10.67
N LEU A 159 -9.38 3.53 9.51
CA LEU A 159 -9.62 2.61 8.42
C LEU A 159 -8.73 1.35 8.55
N PRO A 160 -9.30 0.14 8.43
CA PRO A 160 -8.53 -1.07 8.15
C PRO A 160 -8.00 -1.07 6.70
N ILE A 161 -7.19 -2.08 6.36
CA ILE A 161 -6.83 -2.38 4.98
C ILE A 161 -8.09 -2.53 4.12
N GLY A 162 -8.09 -1.92 2.93
CA GLY A 162 -9.21 -2.03 1.99
C GLY A 162 -9.26 -0.95 0.93
N ASP A 163 -10.23 -1.09 0.05
CA ASP A 163 -10.53 -0.13 -1.01
C ASP A 163 -11.72 0.75 -0.58
N TYR A 164 -11.57 2.06 -0.73
CA TYR A 164 -12.55 3.07 -0.35
C TYR A 164 -12.89 3.91 -1.57
N ILE A 165 -14.15 3.83 -2.02
CA ILE A 165 -14.62 4.49 -3.22
C ILE A 165 -15.28 5.81 -2.84
N LEU A 166 -14.80 6.91 -3.41
CA LEU A 166 -15.44 8.22 -3.33
C LEU A 166 -16.24 8.48 -4.61
N ASN A 167 -17.54 8.70 -4.46
CA ASN A 167 -18.42 9.14 -5.55
C ASN A 167 -18.63 10.64 -5.43
N VAL A 168 -18.44 11.37 -6.53
CA VAL A 168 -18.60 12.82 -6.60
C VAL A 168 -19.58 13.17 -7.70
N ILE A 169 -20.49 14.10 -7.41
CA ILE A 169 -21.42 14.68 -8.37
C ILE A 169 -21.28 16.20 -8.30
N ASP A 170 -21.06 16.84 -9.43
CA ASP A 170 -21.00 18.31 -9.55
C ASP A 170 -22.39 18.94 -9.68
N SER A 171 -22.45 20.29 -9.71
CA SER A 171 -23.72 21.02 -9.85
C SER A 171 -24.42 20.83 -11.21
N ASN A 172 -23.72 20.32 -12.20
CA ASN A 172 -24.25 19.94 -13.52
C ASN A 172 -24.71 18.49 -13.61
N ASN A 173 -24.66 17.74 -12.50
CA ASN A 173 -24.92 16.31 -12.38
C ASN A 173 -23.89 15.43 -13.12
N CYS A 174 -22.69 15.92 -13.37
CA CYS A 174 -21.59 15.09 -13.86
C CYS A 174 -21.07 14.22 -12.71
N VAL A 175 -20.94 12.92 -12.97
CA VAL A 175 -20.56 11.92 -11.95
C VAL A 175 -19.14 11.45 -12.21
N TYR A 176 -18.34 11.37 -11.16
CA TYR A 176 -17.02 10.77 -11.17
C TYR A 176 -16.81 9.94 -9.91
N GLN A 177 -16.05 8.87 -10.01
CA GLN A 177 -15.66 8.04 -8.88
C GLN A 177 -14.19 7.68 -8.96
N GLU A 178 -13.55 7.60 -7.79
CA GLU A 178 -12.16 7.20 -7.66
C GLU A 178 -11.99 6.32 -6.42
N THR A 179 -10.97 5.45 -6.42
CA THR A 179 -10.73 4.47 -5.36
C THR A 179 -9.42 4.77 -4.66
N ALA A 180 -9.48 4.95 -3.34
CA ALA A 180 -8.32 4.99 -2.46
C ALA A 180 -8.07 3.60 -1.87
N THR A 181 -6.87 3.05 -2.05
CA THR A 181 -6.48 1.76 -1.47
C THR A 181 -5.60 1.99 -0.25
N VAL A 182 -6.10 1.62 0.93
CA VAL A 182 -5.33 1.60 2.19
C VAL A 182 -4.66 0.24 2.33
N THR A 183 -3.35 0.23 2.53
CA THR A 183 -2.55 -0.98 2.69
C THR A 183 -2.09 -1.18 4.14
N GLN A 184 -1.44 -2.31 4.43
CA GLN A 184 -0.85 -2.64 5.73
C GLN A 184 0.44 -3.44 5.51
N PRO A 185 1.29 -3.66 6.54
CA PRO A 185 2.41 -4.60 6.46
C PRO A 185 1.95 -6.00 6.03
N ASP A 186 2.79 -6.73 5.27
CA ASP A 186 2.44 -8.04 4.70
C ASP A 186 2.15 -9.12 5.75
N ALA A 187 2.78 -9.01 6.93
CA ALA A 187 2.64 -9.97 8.02
C ALA A 187 2.77 -9.27 9.39
N PRO A 188 2.16 -9.84 10.45
CA PRO A 188 2.34 -9.33 11.80
C PRO A 188 3.80 -9.46 12.24
N LEU A 189 4.25 -8.53 13.11
CA LEU A 189 5.54 -8.65 13.75
C LEU A 189 5.53 -9.84 14.71
N THR A 190 6.43 -10.80 14.46
CA THR A 190 6.63 -12.01 15.28
C THR A 190 8.10 -12.15 15.64
N VAL A 191 8.41 -12.96 16.65
CA VAL A 191 9.78 -13.25 17.07
C VAL A 191 9.92 -14.71 17.45
N THR A 192 11.01 -15.31 17.04
CA THR A 192 11.54 -16.57 17.53
C THR A 192 12.96 -16.34 18.05
N TYR A 193 13.62 -17.34 18.58
CA TYR A 193 14.97 -17.22 19.10
C TYR A 193 15.79 -18.48 18.84
N ASP A 194 17.11 -18.31 18.83
CA ASP A 194 18.10 -19.36 18.96
C ASP A 194 18.78 -19.21 20.32
N GLU A 195 19.18 -20.34 20.92
CA GLU A 195 19.84 -20.38 22.22
C GLU A 195 21.11 -21.22 22.17
N VAL A 196 22.11 -20.79 22.95
CA VAL A 196 23.25 -21.58 23.35
C VAL A 196 23.16 -21.71 24.85
N LEU A 197 23.00 -22.94 25.34
CA LEU A 197 22.91 -23.22 26.78
C LEU A 197 24.27 -22.97 27.46
N PRO A 198 24.31 -22.61 28.76
CA PRO A 198 25.55 -22.62 29.55
C PRO A 198 26.26 -23.97 29.43
N SER A 199 27.58 -23.93 29.28
CA SER A 199 28.37 -25.13 29.03
C SER A 199 28.40 -26.08 30.23
N CYS A 200 28.35 -25.50 31.44
CA CYS A 200 28.37 -26.23 32.68
C CYS A 200 27.34 -25.70 33.69
N PHE A 201 27.02 -26.49 34.69
CA PHE A 201 26.20 -26.08 35.82
C PHE A 201 26.78 -24.84 36.51
N GLU A 202 25.92 -23.85 36.81
CA GLU A 202 26.28 -22.52 37.36
C GLU A 202 27.23 -21.66 36.47
N TYR A 203 27.49 -22.06 35.22
CA TYR A 203 28.27 -21.21 34.31
C TYR A 203 27.39 -20.12 33.70
N SER A 204 28.06 -19.01 33.29
CA SER A 204 27.42 -17.85 32.72
C SER A 204 28.03 -17.58 31.35
N ASP A 205 27.97 -18.56 30.46
CA ASP A 205 28.47 -18.49 29.06
C ASP A 205 27.40 -18.82 28.02
N GLY A 206 26.13 -18.81 28.44
CA GLY A 206 24.98 -18.96 27.55
C GLY A 206 24.75 -17.74 26.66
N GLU A 207 24.06 -17.93 25.54
CA GLU A 207 23.69 -16.89 24.58
C GLU A 207 22.24 -17.04 24.14
N LEU A 208 21.56 -15.92 23.92
CA LEU A 208 20.25 -15.83 23.28
C LEU A 208 20.30 -14.87 22.09
N THR A 209 19.78 -15.29 20.95
CA THR A 209 19.68 -14.47 19.73
C THR A 209 18.25 -14.42 19.23
N LEU A 210 17.68 -13.23 19.09
CA LEU A 210 16.31 -13.04 18.58
C LEU A 210 16.28 -13.13 17.06
N ILE A 211 15.18 -13.68 16.53
CA ILE A 211 14.91 -13.82 15.10
C ILE A 211 13.55 -13.19 14.82
N PRO A 212 13.50 -11.85 14.61
CA PRO A 212 12.25 -11.16 14.26
C PRO A 212 11.85 -11.44 12.82
N ALA A 213 10.53 -11.47 12.57
CA ALA A 213 9.94 -11.61 11.23
C ALA A 213 8.64 -10.82 11.13
N GLY A 214 8.28 -10.36 9.91
CA GLY A 214 7.11 -9.52 9.67
C GLY A 214 7.27 -8.10 10.20
N GLY A 215 6.17 -7.35 10.29
CA GLY A 215 6.22 -5.92 10.61
C GLY A 215 7.04 -5.10 9.60
N THR A 216 7.56 -3.96 10.02
CA THR A 216 8.32 -3.04 9.17
C THR A 216 9.72 -2.77 9.71
N ALA A 217 10.73 -3.41 9.11
CA ALA A 217 12.13 -3.23 9.50
C ALA A 217 12.64 -1.77 9.30
N PRO A 218 13.70 -1.35 10.01
CA PRO A 218 14.47 -2.05 11.04
C PRO A 218 13.75 -2.19 12.37
N TYR A 219 14.23 -3.15 13.21
CA TYR A 219 13.68 -3.41 14.54
C TYR A 219 14.56 -2.84 15.64
N SER A 220 13.96 -2.51 16.76
CA SER A 220 14.62 -2.18 18.02
C SER A 220 14.27 -3.21 19.09
N TYR A 221 15.18 -3.43 20.03
CA TYR A 221 15.10 -4.49 21.05
C TYR A 221 15.23 -3.89 22.43
N LEU A 222 14.58 -4.50 23.39
CA LEU A 222 14.76 -4.20 24.82
C LEU A 222 14.58 -5.47 25.62
N TRP A 223 15.69 -5.97 26.17
CA TRP A 223 15.69 -7.10 27.09
C TRP A 223 15.41 -6.68 28.54
N ASN A 224 14.92 -7.61 29.36
CA ASN A 224 14.77 -7.39 30.79
C ASN A 224 16.10 -7.15 31.51
N THR A 225 17.21 -7.49 30.91
CA THR A 225 18.58 -7.15 31.35
C THR A 225 18.94 -5.68 31.13
N GLY A 226 18.19 -4.97 30.29
CA GLY A 226 18.47 -3.60 29.84
C GLY A 226 19.24 -3.50 28.54
N ASP A 227 19.66 -4.62 27.95
CA ASP A 227 20.32 -4.67 26.66
C ASP A 227 19.38 -4.33 25.52
N THR A 228 19.94 -3.75 24.45
CA THR A 228 19.19 -3.30 23.25
C THR A 228 19.70 -3.91 21.96
N THR A 229 20.51 -4.95 22.07
CA THR A 229 21.08 -5.70 20.94
C THR A 229 20.19 -6.88 20.55
N ILE A 230 20.35 -7.38 19.32
CA ILE A 230 19.60 -8.54 18.83
C ILE A 230 19.97 -9.82 19.60
N SER A 231 21.18 -9.90 20.13
CA SER A 231 21.67 -11.01 20.94
C SER A 231 22.26 -10.51 22.24
N ILE A 232 22.17 -11.38 23.27
CA ILE A 232 22.79 -11.21 24.58
C ILE A 232 23.59 -12.46 24.90
N ASP A 233 24.76 -12.30 25.52
CA ASP A 233 25.70 -13.36 25.88
C ASP A 233 26.08 -13.33 27.36
N SER A 234 26.94 -14.24 27.77
CA SER A 234 27.41 -14.35 29.15
C SER A 234 26.27 -14.59 30.13
N LEU A 235 25.30 -15.44 29.73
CA LEU A 235 24.07 -15.70 30.48
C LEU A 235 24.22 -16.94 31.37
N ALA A 236 23.78 -16.80 32.60
CA ALA A 236 23.46 -17.94 33.46
C ALA A 236 22.05 -18.45 33.17
N THR A 237 21.70 -19.61 33.74
CA THR A 237 20.31 -20.12 33.75
C THR A 237 19.35 -19.07 34.31
N GLY A 238 18.16 -18.96 33.75
CA GLY A 238 17.15 -18.03 34.24
C GLY A 238 16.09 -17.64 33.23
N ASP A 239 15.20 -16.76 33.69
CA ASP A 239 14.12 -16.17 32.88
C ASP A 239 14.58 -14.89 32.21
N PHE A 240 14.47 -14.86 30.88
CA PHE A 240 14.76 -13.72 30.04
C PHE A 240 13.49 -13.31 29.29
N SER A 241 13.31 -12.02 29.09
CA SER A 241 12.25 -11.52 28.21
C SER A 241 12.76 -10.38 27.35
N ALA A 242 12.21 -10.28 26.14
CA ALA A 242 12.55 -9.21 25.23
C ALA A 242 11.29 -8.61 24.61
N GLN A 243 11.29 -7.30 24.43
CA GLN A 243 10.34 -6.57 23.62
C GLN A 243 11.02 -6.17 22.31
N ILE A 244 10.34 -6.40 21.19
CA ILE A 244 10.77 -6.03 19.85
C ILE A 244 9.79 -5.01 19.33
N VAL A 245 10.29 -3.88 18.78
CA VAL A 245 9.48 -2.81 18.19
C VAL A 245 10.01 -2.53 16.79
N ASP A 246 9.12 -2.45 15.83
CA ASP A 246 9.44 -2.06 14.46
C ASP A 246 9.46 -0.52 14.25
N THR A 247 9.76 -0.05 13.03
CA THR A 247 9.83 1.40 12.72
C THR A 247 8.49 2.12 12.77
N LEU A 248 7.37 1.41 12.63
CA LEU A 248 6.03 1.99 12.71
C LEU A 248 5.46 1.94 14.14
N GLY A 249 6.22 1.40 15.10
CA GLY A 249 5.83 1.32 16.50
C GLY A 249 5.03 0.06 16.86
N CYS A 250 4.90 -0.91 15.96
CA CYS A 250 4.30 -2.20 16.25
C CYS A 250 5.26 -3.01 17.12
N PHE A 251 4.73 -3.69 18.13
CA PHE A 251 5.57 -4.44 19.08
C PHE A 251 5.09 -5.86 19.30
N THR A 252 6.03 -6.71 19.65
CA THR A 252 5.82 -8.07 20.14
C THR A 252 6.77 -8.34 21.29
N SER A 253 6.49 -9.36 22.11
CA SER A 253 7.37 -9.78 23.20
C SER A 253 7.51 -11.28 23.23
N ILE A 254 8.60 -11.75 23.86
CA ILE A 254 8.88 -13.16 24.06
C ILE A 254 9.45 -13.36 25.45
N ASP A 255 9.03 -14.45 26.11
CA ASP A 255 9.59 -14.94 27.35
C ASP A 255 10.35 -16.24 27.07
N ILE A 256 11.58 -16.35 27.59
CA ILE A 256 12.53 -17.43 27.32
C ILE A 256 13.08 -17.89 28.64
N PHE A 257 13.04 -19.20 28.93
CA PHE A 257 13.77 -19.79 30.03
C PHE A 257 15.04 -20.47 29.49
N LEU A 258 16.21 -19.94 29.84
CA LEU A 258 17.50 -20.53 29.50
C LEU A 258 17.85 -21.59 30.55
N ALA A 259 17.87 -22.84 30.13
CA ALA A 259 18.22 -23.95 31.00
C ALA A 259 19.74 -24.07 31.14
N GLU A 260 20.19 -24.80 32.16
CA GLU A 260 21.59 -25.21 32.33
C GLU A 260 21.70 -26.75 32.38
N PRO A 261 22.89 -27.33 32.13
CA PRO A 261 23.14 -28.74 32.34
C PRO A 261 22.94 -29.15 33.81
N PRO A 262 22.59 -30.40 34.09
CA PRO A 262 22.47 -30.89 35.47
C PRO A 262 23.85 -30.87 36.16
N GLU A 263 23.84 -30.63 37.47
CA GLU A 263 25.05 -30.68 38.29
C GLU A 263 25.76 -32.01 38.18
N LEU A 264 27.08 -31.98 37.99
CA LEU A 264 27.94 -33.18 38.05
C LEU A 264 28.15 -33.56 39.49
N GLN A 265 27.45 -34.61 39.93
CA GLN A 265 27.57 -35.13 41.29
C GLN A 265 28.66 -36.20 41.38
N ILE A 266 29.64 -35.98 42.27
CA ILE A 266 30.74 -36.89 42.48
C ILE A 266 30.51 -37.61 43.81
N SER A 267 30.64 -38.92 43.76
CA SER A 267 30.62 -39.74 44.96
C SER A 267 31.40 -41.03 44.77
N LEU A 268 32.04 -41.50 45.85
CA LEU A 268 32.76 -42.78 45.88
C LEU A 268 32.45 -43.55 47.15
N ASP A 269 32.43 -44.87 47.01
CA ASP A 269 32.40 -45.78 48.13
C ASP A 269 33.66 -46.59 48.22
N VAL A 270 34.05 -46.94 49.43
CA VAL A 270 35.21 -47.82 49.72
C VAL A 270 34.75 -49.08 50.49
N ASP A 271 35.28 -50.22 50.09
CA ASP A 271 34.86 -51.48 50.68
C ASP A 271 35.41 -51.68 52.15
N THR A 272 36.52 -50.99 52.41
CA THR A 272 37.14 -51.11 53.77
C THR A 272 38.03 -49.90 54.07
N LEU A 273 38.04 -49.41 55.28
CA LEU A 273 38.73 -48.21 55.74
C LEU A 273 40.01 -48.46 56.51
N SER A 274 40.32 -49.70 56.83
CA SER A 274 41.54 -50.06 57.60
C SER A 274 41.92 -51.49 57.42
N GLY A 275 43.20 -51.81 57.46
CA GLY A 275 43.75 -53.17 57.36
C GLY A 275 45.24 -53.19 57.58
N CYS A 276 45.84 -54.43 57.58
CA CYS A 276 47.27 -54.64 57.74
C CYS A 276 47.98 -54.55 56.35
N SER A 277 49.16 -53.93 56.30
CA SER A 277 49.99 -53.82 55.09
C SER A 277 50.58 -55.22 54.69
N PRO A 278 50.59 -55.56 53.37
CA PRO A 278 49.97 -54.82 52.24
C PRO A 278 48.44 -54.84 52.30
N PHE A 279 47.80 -53.70 52.12
CA PHE A 279 46.36 -53.49 52.22
C PHE A 279 45.73 -53.16 50.88
N VAL A 280 44.81 -53.97 50.43
CA VAL A 280 44.08 -53.80 49.19
C VAL A 280 42.73 -53.16 49.45
N VAL A 281 42.41 -52.09 48.79
CA VAL A 281 41.13 -51.39 48.93
C VAL A 281 40.47 -51.30 47.53
N GLN A 282 39.16 -51.62 47.50
CA GLN A 282 38.33 -51.39 46.32
C GLN A 282 37.59 -50.07 46.46
N PHE A 283 37.71 -49.25 45.44
CA PHE A 283 37.02 -47.99 45.27
C PHE A 283 35.91 -48.18 44.24
N THR A 284 34.71 -47.84 44.60
CA THR A 284 33.52 -47.88 43.74
C THR A 284 33.12 -46.46 43.40
N ASN A 285 33.15 -46.11 42.11
CA ASN A 285 32.66 -44.84 41.64
C ASN A 285 31.13 -44.89 41.59
N THR A 286 30.47 -43.98 42.30
CA THR A 286 29.02 -43.81 42.32
C THR A 286 28.58 -42.44 41.76
N SER A 287 29.48 -41.74 41.10
CA SER A 287 29.25 -40.46 40.43
C SER A 287 28.30 -40.64 39.24
N ASN A 288 27.63 -39.56 38.83
CA ASN A 288 26.85 -39.51 37.60
C ASN A 288 27.69 -39.11 36.37
N ALA A 289 29.02 -39.04 36.52
CA ALA A 289 29.96 -38.75 35.44
C ALA A 289 29.99 -39.86 34.38
N THR A 290 30.09 -39.48 33.13
CA THR A 290 30.05 -40.41 31.99
C THR A 290 31.26 -40.35 31.06
N ALA A 291 32.01 -39.24 31.06
CA ALA A 291 33.09 -39.04 30.07
C ALA A 291 34.47 -39.51 30.56
N ASN A 292 34.96 -39.02 31.67
CA ASN A 292 36.28 -39.37 32.19
C ASN A 292 36.34 -39.22 33.73
N CYS A 293 37.21 -40.00 34.37
CA CYS A 293 37.46 -39.89 35.80
C CYS A 293 38.95 -40.02 36.05
N GLU A 294 39.48 -39.27 37.02
CA GLU A 294 40.88 -39.31 37.45
C GLU A 294 40.96 -39.55 38.96
N TRP A 295 41.64 -40.61 39.36
CA TRP A 295 41.83 -41.01 40.73
C TRP A 295 43.26 -40.71 41.18
N ASP A 296 43.41 -40.16 42.37
CA ASP A 296 44.66 -40.10 43.11
C ASP A 296 44.43 -40.82 44.47
N PHE A 297 45.18 -41.87 44.72
CA PHE A 297 45.06 -42.69 45.89
C PHE A 297 45.93 -42.23 47.09
N GLY A 298 46.60 -41.06 46.96
CA GLY A 298 47.42 -40.44 47.99
C GLY A 298 48.70 -41.17 48.33
N ASN A 299 48.99 -42.31 47.66
CA ASN A 299 50.23 -43.07 47.80
C ASN A 299 51.16 -42.94 46.57
N GLY A 300 50.86 -42.01 45.67
CA GLY A 300 51.58 -41.82 44.41
C GLY A 300 51.03 -42.64 43.25
N ASN A 301 50.06 -43.51 43.47
CA ASN A 301 49.34 -44.20 42.42
C ASN A 301 48.16 -43.35 41.94
N THR A 302 47.96 -43.34 40.62
CA THR A 302 46.81 -42.70 39.96
C THR A 302 46.15 -43.67 38.98
N TYR A 303 44.88 -43.44 38.67
CA TYR A 303 44.13 -44.21 37.66
C TYR A 303 43.21 -43.29 36.85
N THR A 304 43.11 -43.54 35.55
CA THR A 304 42.19 -42.81 34.65
C THR A 304 41.13 -43.78 34.13
N GLY A 305 39.87 -43.52 34.46
CA GLY A 305 38.71 -44.34 34.11
C GLY A 305 37.64 -44.24 35.19
N CYS A 306 36.34 -44.35 34.78
CA CYS A 306 35.20 -44.22 35.71
C CYS A 306 34.69 -45.52 36.27
N GLU A 307 35.31 -46.65 35.91
CA GLU A 307 35.02 -47.96 36.48
C GLU A 307 35.57 -48.13 37.93
N ASN A 308 35.10 -49.15 38.62
CA ASN A 308 35.59 -49.52 39.97
C ASN A 308 37.03 -49.94 39.89
N VAL A 309 37.87 -49.49 40.84
CA VAL A 309 39.31 -49.69 40.82
C VAL A 309 39.83 -50.24 42.18
N PHE A 310 40.90 -50.98 42.10
CA PHE A 310 41.62 -51.48 43.30
C PHE A 310 42.94 -50.72 43.39
N ASN A 311 43.30 -50.37 44.67
CA ASN A 311 44.64 -49.89 45.00
C ASN A 311 45.27 -50.64 46.12
N VAL A 312 46.58 -50.78 46.07
CA VAL A 312 47.36 -51.48 47.09
C VAL A 312 48.20 -50.49 47.88
N TYR A 313 48.11 -50.50 49.22
CA TYR A 313 48.90 -49.68 50.09
C TYR A 313 49.97 -50.63 50.81
N GLU A 314 51.22 -50.44 50.38
CA GLU A 314 52.34 -51.21 50.84
C GLU A 314 52.85 -50.76 52.21
N GLU A 315 52.64 -49.50 52.57
CA GLU A 315 53.10 -48.90 53.82
C GLU A 315 51.88 -48.52 54.69
N GLY A 316 52.10 -48.50 55.99
CA GLY A 316 51.11 -48.03 56.94
C GLY A 316 51.03 -46.50 56.97
N GLY A 317 49.82 -45.94 56.91
CA GLY A 317 49.60 -44.48 56.87
C GLY A 317 48.14 -44.11 56.78
N ILE A 318 47.85 -42.82 56.75
CA ILE A 318 46.59 -42.21 56.39
C ILE A 318 46.75 -41.61 55.00
N TYR A 319 45.91 -42.01 54.09
CA TYR A 319 45.92 -41.57 52.72
C TYR A 319 44.66 -40.78 52.43
N SER A 320 44.80 -39.61 51.77
CA SER A 320 43.72 -38.86 51.20
C SER A 320 43.51 -39.28 49.75
N ILE A 321 42.30 -39.68 49.44
CA ILE A 321 41.94 -40.14 48.09
C ILE A 321 41.11 -39.03 47.43
N SER A 322 41.46 -38.67 46.18
CA SER A 322 40.63 -37.76 45.38
C SER A 322 40.14 -38.46 44.14
N LEU A 323 38.91 -38.16 43.78
CA LEU A 323 38.29 -38.49 42.52
C LEU A 323 37.84 -37.21 41.84
N THR A 324 38.43 -36.91 40.68
CA THR A 324 37.95 -35.86 39.78
C THR A 324 37.21 -36.51 38.61
N ALA A 325 36.01 -36.10 38.35
CA ALA A 325 35.23 -36.63 37.24
C ALA A 325 34.79 -35.51 36.28
N TYR A 326 34.62 -35.89 35.05
CA TYR A 326 34.28 -34.99 33.93
C TYR A 326 33.05 -35.50 33.24
N ASP A 327 32.20 -34.57 32.72
CA ASP A 327 31.15 -34.87 31.79
C ASP A 327 31.58 -34.75 30.32
N ASP A 328 30.64 -34.97 29.39
CA ASP A 328 30.90 -34.90 27.96
C ASP A 328 31.19 -33.49 27.48
N ASN A 329 30.84 -32.46 28.23
CA ASN A 329 31.11 -31.04 27.92
C ASN A 329 32.45 -30.56 28.48
N GLY A 330 33.12 -31.40 29.27
CA GLY A 330 34.38 -31.05 29.92
C GLY A 330 34.25 -30.38 31.28
N CYS A 331 33.00 -30.32 31.82
CA CYS A 331 32.77 -29.85 33.15
C CYS A 331 33.30 -30.86 34.17
N PHE A 332 33.89 -30.38 35.23
CA PHE A 332 34.49 -31.25 36.25
C PHE A 332 34.03 -30.88 37.65
N ASN A 333 34.04 -31.87 38.48
CA ASN A 333 33.89 -31.72 39.92
C ASN A 333 34.81 -32.76 40.64
N ASP A 334 35.10 -32.57 41.93
CA ASP A 334 36.00 -33.44 42.67
C ASP A 334 35.49 -33.71 44.09
N VAL A 335 35.95 -34.81 44.63
CA VAL A 335 35.77 -35.19 46.04
C VAL A 335 37.08 -35.71 46.58
N THR A 336 37.41 -35.35 47.86
CA THR A 336 38.61 -35.77 48.56
C THR A 336 38.27 -36.35 49.90
#